data_5d47fcd81e87c5df6b2c3a6c52958a7e
#
_entry.id   5d47fcd81e87c5df6b2c3a6c52958a7e
#
_cell.length_a   1.000
_cell.length_b   1.000
_cell.length_c   1.000
_cell.angle_alpha   90.00
_cell.angle_beta   90.00
_cell.angle_gamma   90.00
#
_symmetry.space_group_name_H-M   'P 1'
#
loop_
_entity.id
_entity.type
_entity.pdbx_description
1 polymer ?
#
loop_
_entity_poly.entity_id
_entity_poly.type
_entity_poly.pdbx_seq_one_letter_code
_entity_poly.pdbx_strand_id
1 'polypeptide(L)'
;MRIAMYCRVSTADQTTDNQAIALEEVAQKMGWEITDTFTDVISGAKTNRHGLDALMDAVKHKQVDMVMVWDVSRLGRSMTHLVTLLEEFHANGVDLYFHQQGIDTRTPSGKAMYQMCGVFAELERGLIKERVMAGLQRAKAQGKRLGRPPVPPIQVEKIKRLRTEGLSYRKIAKRMDLSVCTVHRLSA
;
A
#
# COMPACT_ATOMS: atom_id res chain seq x y z
N MET A 1 25.92 -14.32 3.62
CA MET A 1 24.49 -14.00 3.47
C MET A 1 24.17 -12.85 4.42
N ARG A 2 23.76 -11.72 3.88
CA ARG A 2 23.44 -10.49 4.67
C ARG A 2 21.99 -10.57 5.11
N ILE A 3 21.77 -10.65 6.40
CA ILE A 3 20.45 -10.85 6.99
C ILE A 3 20.01 -9.59 7.70
N ALA A 4 18.87 -9.05 7.29
CA ALA A 4 18.22 -7.96 7.98
C ALA A 4 17.10 -8.48 8.88
N MET A 5 16.91 -7.84 10.02
CA MET A 5 15.76 -8.07 10.89
C MET A 5 14.78 -6.91 10.75
N TYR A 6 13.48 -7.23 10.63
CA TYR A 6 12.43 -6.22 10.65
C TYR A 6 11.49 -6.43 11.83
N CYS A 7 11.40 -5.41 12.67
CA CYS A 7 10.54 -5.38 13.86
C CYS A 7 9.49 -4.29 13.76
N ARG A 8 8.24 -4.62 14.05
CA ARG A 8 7.14 -3.66 14.13
C ARG A 8 6.48 -3.71 15.50
N VAL A 9 6.47 -2.58 16.20
CA VAL A 9 6.00 -2.46 17.57
C VAL A 9 4.86 -1.45 17.69
N SER A 10 3.99 -1.63 18.68
CA SER A 10 3.03 -0.62 19.09
C SER A 10 3.57 0.09 20.34
N THR A 11 3.28 1.38 20.51
CA THR A 11 3.70 2.18 21.67
C THR A 11 3.21 1.66 23.01
N ALA A 12 2.27 0.70 23.01
CA ALA A 12 1.70 0.08 24.22
C ALA A 12 2.43 -1.20 24.65
N ASP A 13 3.32 -1.75 23.83
CA ASP A 13 3.92 -3.06 24.07
C ASP A 13 5.39 -2.95 24.46
N GLN A 14 5.69 -3.31 25.69
CA GLN A 14 7.04 -3.67 26.17
C GLN A 14 7.60 -4.93 25.45
N THR A 15 6.90 -5.45 24.45
CA THR A 15 7.20 -6.70 23.72
C THR A 15 8.17 -6.53 22.55
N THR A 16 8.69 -5.33 22.31
CA THR A 16 9.69 -5.08 21.26
C THR A 16 10.95 -5.89 21.47
N ASP A 17 11.47 -5.83 22.69
CA ASP A 17 12.70 -6.51 23.06
C ASP A 17 12.54 -8.03 22.93
N ASN A 18 11.37 -8.56 23.27
CA ASN A 18 11.10 -10.00 23.15
C ASN A 18 11.08 -10.50 21.69
N GLN A 19 10.60 -9.70 20.75
CA GLN A 19 10.59 -10.09 19.33
C GLN A 19 12.03 -10.07 18.77
N ALA A 20 12.78 -9.03 19.06
CA ALA A 20 14.16 -8.91 18.62
C ALA A 20 15.02 -10.01 19.24
N ILE A 21 14.94 -10.21 20.56
CA ILE A 21 15.69 -11.25 21.27
C ILE A 21 15.39 -12.65 20.69
N ALA A 22 14.12 -12.98 20.48
CA ALA A 22 13.78 -14.28 19.91
C ALA A 22 14.27 -14.47 18.47
N LEU A 23 14.27 -13.42 17.64
CA LEU A 23 14.85 -13.48 16.30
C LEU A 23 16.37 -13.62 16.34
N GLU A 24 17.03 -12.91 17.26
CA GLU A 24 18.48 -13.02 17.50
C GLU A 24 18.88 -14.42 17.96
N GLU A 25 18.10 -15.02 18.90
CA GLU A 25 18.33 -16.40 19.34
C GLU A 25 18.21 -17.42 18.19
N VAL A 26 17.22 -17.21 17.30
CA VAL A 26 17.09 -18.07 16.11
C VAL A 26 18.28 -17.87 15.16
N ALA A 27 18.65 -16.63 14.89
CA ALA A 27 19.79 -16.32 14.05
C ALA A 27 21.08 -16.98 14.60
N GLN A 28 21.31 -16.87 15.90
CA GLN A 28 22.45 -17.51 16.56
C GLN A 28 22.42 -19.05 16.44
N LYS A 29 21.27 -19.70 16.66
CA LYS A 29 21.10 -21.14 16.53
C LYS A 29 21.33 -21.63 15.09
N MET A 30 20.99 -20.81 14.11
CA MET A 30 21.14 -21.12 12.68
C MET A 30 22.51 -20.70 12.13
N GLY A 31 23.37 -20.10 12.94
CA GLY A 31 24.66 -19.56 12.49
C GLY A 31 24.50 -18.37 11.54
N TRP A 32 23.44 -17.60 11.68
CA TRP A 32 23.14 -16.44 10.86
C TRP A 32 23.62 -15.16 11.57
N GLU A 33 24.27 -14.29 10.81
CA GLU A 33 24.71 -12.99 11.27
C GLU A 33 23.72 -11.92 10.79
N ILE A 34 23.07 -11.24 11.73
CA ILE A 34 22.19 -10.12 11.44
C ILE A 34 23.06 -8.89 11.19
N THR A 35 23.01 -8.35 9.97
CA THR A 35 23.80 -7.18 9.55
C THR A 35 23.08 -5.87 9.84
N ASP A 36 21.75 -5.86 9.74
CA ASP A 36 20.94 -4.65 9.87
C ASP A 36 19.62 -4.92 10.61
N THR A 37 19.12 -3.94 11.35
CA THR A 37 17.83 -4.00 12.01
C THR A 37 16.98 -2.79 11.66
N PHE A 38 15.80 -3.03 11.08
CA PHE A 38 14.83 -2.02 10.71
C PHE A 38 13.64 -2.08 11.65
N THR A 39 13.26 -0.95 12.23
CA THR A 39 12.18 -0.91 13.23
C THR A 39 11.16 0.17 12.92
N ASP A 40 9.88 -0.19 13.04
CA ASP A 40 8.77 0.75 13.00
C ASP A 40 8.00 0.77 14.33
N VAL A 41 7.81 1.97 14.87
CA VAL A 41 6.96 2.18 16.05
C VAL A 41 5.63 2.76 15.59
N ILE A 42 4.53 2.02 15.78
CA ILE A 42 3.20 2.46 15.39
C ILE A 42 2.49 3.05 16.59
N SER A 43 2.34 4.39 16.60
CA SER A 43 1.48 5.11 17.53
C SER A 43 0.15 5.44 16.84
N GLY A 44 -0.96 4.91 17.35
CA GLY A 44 -2.37 5.10 17.01
C GLY A 44 -2.77 5.75 15.67
N ALA A 45 -2.35 6.96 15.37
CA ALA A 45 -2.74 7.70 14.17
C ALA A 45 -1.64 7.84 13.09
N LYS A 46 -0.38 7.56 13.40
CA LYS A 46 0.72 7.71 12.44
C LYS A 46 0.98 6.42 11.69
N THR A 47 0.75 6.45 10.38
CA THR A 47 0.86 5.31 9.48
C THR A 47 2.21 5.19 8.77
N ASN A 48 3.16 6.08 9.04
CA ASN A 48 4.47 6.05 8.39
C ASN A 48 5.29 4.86 8.86
N ARG A 49 5.89 4.16 7.91
CA ARG A 49 6.72 2.97 8.12
C ARG A 49 8.13 3.21 7.59
N HIS A 50 8.81 4.19 8.19
CA HIS A 50 10.16 4.56 7.76
C HIS A 50 11.15 3.38 7.84
N GLY A 51 10.97 2.48 8.82
CA GLY A 51 11.76 1.26 8.91
C GLY A 51 11.53 0.31 7.75
N LEU A 52 10.27 0.10 7.35
CA LEU A 52 9.96 -0.73 6.17
C LEU A 52 10.44 -0.06 4.89
N ASP A 53 10.25 1.25 4.75
CA ASP A 53 10.68 1.99 3.57
C ASP A 53 12.20 1.88 3.41
N ALA A 54 12.97 2.06 4.51
CA ALA A 54 14.43 1.89 4.51
C ALA A 54 14.86 0.45 4.21
N LEU A 55 14.13 -0.56 4.75
CA LEU A 55 14.36 -1.96 4.41
C LEU A 55 14.16 -2.20 2.91
N MET A 56 13.07 -1.70 2.33
CA MET A 56 12.78 -1.89 0.91
C MET A 56 13.80 -1.18 0.01
N ASP A 57 14.33 -0.05 0.45
CA ASP A 57 15.44 0.62 -0.25
C ASP A 57 16.73 -0.21 -0.18
N ALA A 58 17.07 -0.80 0.98
CA ALA A 58 18.20 -1.70 1.12
C ALA A 58 18.06 -2.96 0.23
N VAL A 59 16.84 -3.50 0.13
CA VAL A 59 16.48 -4.62 -0.76
C VAL A 59 16.72 -4.25 -2.24
N LYS A 60 16.22 -3.10 -2.69
CA LYS A 60 16.39 -2.60 -4.07
C LYS A 60 17.87 -2.39 -4.43
N HIS A 61 18.68 -1.96 -3.47
CA HIS A 61 20.13 -1.80 -3.62
C HIS A 61 20.93 -3.09 -3.41
N LYS A 62 20.23 -4.23 -3.27
CA LYS A 62 20.83 -5.55 -3.07
C LYS A 62 21.81 -5.60 -1.88
N GLN A 63 21.47 -4.90 -0.80
CA GLN A 63 22.26 -4.89 0.43
C GLN A 63 21.84 -6.01 1.39
N VAL A 64 20.69 -6.65 1.15
CA VAL A 64 20.08 -7.68 1.98
C VAL A 64 19.81 -8.92 1.12
N ASP A 65 20.17 -10.09 1.63
CA ASP A 65 19.92 -11.37 0.98
C ASP A 65 18.72 -12.10 1.60
N MET A 66 18.40 -11.81 2.89
CA MET A 66 17.30 -12.41 3.62
C MET A 66 16.74 -11.43 4.68
N VAL A 67 15.44 -11.45 4.89
CA VAL A 67 14.78 -10.67 5.94
C VAL A 67 14.10 -11.60 6.94
N MET A 68 14.42 -11.41 8.22
CA MET A 68 13.78 -12.08 9.35
C MET A 68 12.66 -11.21 9.91
N VAL A 69 11.48 -11.78 10.12
CA VAL A 69 10.31 -11.11 10.67
C VAL A 69 9.69 -11.98 11.75
N TRP A 70 9.23 -11.38 12.85
CA TRP A 70 8.58 -12.11 13.92
C TRP A 70 7.31 -12.86 13.48
N ASP A 71 6.44 -12.17 12.73
CA ASP A 71 5.15 -12.67 12.29
C ASP A 71 4.73 -12.01 10.99
N VAL A 72 4.00 -12.72 10.15
CA VAL A 72 3.48 -12.24 8.86
C VAL A 72 2.69 -10.94 9.01
N SER A 73 1.91 -10.80 10.10
CA SER A 73 1.13 -9.59 10.37
C SER A 73 2.00 -8.36 10.66
N ARG A 74 3.26 -8.55 11.05
CA ARG A 74 4.21 -7.44 11.27
C ARG A 74 4.69 -6.84 9.95
N LEU A 75 4.80 -7.66 8.92
CA LEU A 75 5.23 -7.20 7.58
C LEU A 75 4.10 -6.48 6.84
N GLY A 76 2.94 -7.09 6.67
CA GLY A 76 1.79 -6.53 5.96
C GLY A 76 0.80 -5.77 6.86
N ARG A 77 0.06 -4.80 6.31
CA ARG A 77 -1.10 -4.15 6.96
C ARG A 77 -2.43 -4.77 6.52
N SER A 78 -2.44 -5.38 5.35
CA SER A 78 -3.54 -6.12 4.75
C SER A 78 -2.95 -7.26 3.95
N MET A 79 -3.77 -8.23 3.59
CA MET A 79 -3.34 -9.34 2.74
C MET A 79 -2.79 -8.80 1.40
N THR A 80 -3.48 -7.87 0.76
CA THR A 80 -3.02 -7.24 -0.49
C THR A 80 -1.64 -6.60 -0.34
N HIS A 81 -1.42 -5.82 0.73
CA HIS A 81 -0.13 -5.18 0.97
C HIS A 81 0.98 -6.20 1.27
N LEU A 82 0.66 -7.26 2.04
CA LEU A 82 1.60 -8.34 2.31
C LEU A 82 2.08 -8.98 1.01
N VAL A 83 1.16 -9.33 0.12
CA VAL A 83 1.51 -9.98 -1.14
C VAL A 83 2.34 -9.08 -2.04
N THR A 84 2.00 -7.78 -2.13
CA THR A 84 2.85 -6.83 -2.86
C THR A 84 4.29 -6.82 -2.33
N LEU A 85 4.46 -6.79 -1.01
CA LEU A 85 5.79 -6.86 -0.40
C LEU A 85 6.50 -8.19 -0.70
N LEU A 86 5.77 -9.30 -0.59
CA LEU A 86 6.31 -10.62 -0.91
C LEU A 86 6.78 -10.69 -2.38
N GLU A 87 5.98 -10.17 -3.31
CA GLU A 87 6.34 -10.06 -4.74
C GLU A 87 7.61 -9.20 -4.94
N GLU A 88 7.72 -8.07 -4.23
CA GLU A 88 8.90 -7.20 -4.31
C GLU A 88 10.15 -7.89 -3.75
N PHE A 89 10.07 -8.57 -2.61
CA PHE A 89 11.19 -9.35 -2.06
C PHE A 89 11.65 -10.44 -3.04
N HIS A 90 10.69 -11.19 -3.58
CA HIS A 90 10.98 -12.25 -4.53
C HIS A 90 11.62 -11.72 -5.82
N ALA A 91 11.08 -10.63 -6.38
CA ALA A 91 11.62 -10.00 -7.60
C ALA A 91 13.05 -9.49 -7.40
N ASN A 92 13.43 -9.12 -6.18
CA ASN A 92 14.79 -8.72 -5.83
C ASN A 92 15.69 -9.89 -5.39
N GLY A 93 15.16 -11.12 -5.33
CA GLY A 93 15.90 -12.31 -4.92
C GLY A 93 16.21 -12.38 -3.43
N VAL A 94 15.38 -11.71 -2.60
CA VAL A 94 15.51 -11.68 -1.14
C VAL A 94 14.60 -12.72 -0.52
N ASP A 95 15.17 -13.59 0.30
CA ASP A 95 14.44 -14.62 1.04
C ASP A 95 13.80 -14.05 2.32
N LEU A 96 12.78 -14.75 2.83
CA LEU A 96 12.05 -14.37 4.03
C LEU A 96 12.01 -15.50 5.04
N TYR A 97 12.16 -15.13 6.31
CA TYR A 97 11.95 -16.02 7.45
C TYR A 97 10.91 -15.43 8.39
N PHE A 98 9.79 -16.14 8.60
CA PHE A 98 8.74 -15.79 9.55
C PHE A 98 8.81 -16.71 10.75
N HIS A 99 9.20 -16.17 11.91
CA HIS A 99 9.49 -16.94 13.11
C HIS A 99 8.26 -17.68 13.65
N GLN A 100 7.15 -16.97 13.87
CA GLN A 100 5.95 -17.56 14.47
C GLN A 100 5.32 -18.66 13.61
N GLN A 101 5.42 -18.55 12.29
CA GLN A 101 4.89 -19.54 11.36
C GLN A 101 5.90 -20.65 11.02
N GLY A 102 7.16 -20.51 11.41
CA GLY A 102 8.22 -21.42 11.02
C GLY A 102 8.43 -21.49 9.49
N ILE A 103 8.15 -20.39 8.80
CA ILE A 103 8.21 -20.33 7.32
C ILE A 103 9.58 -19.78 6.89
N ASP A 104 10.30 -20.56 6.12
CA ASP A 104 11.54 -20.16 5.43
C ASP A 104 11.32 -20.31 3.92
N THR A 105 11.31 -19.18 3.19
CA THR A 105 11.04 -19.19 1.74
C THR A 105 12.11 -19.89 0.92
N ARG A 106 13.25 -20.24 1.48
CA ARG A 106 14.28 -21.07 0.83
C ARG A 106 13.86 -22.53 0.77
N THR A 107 12.97 -22.98 1.65
CA THR A 107 12.48 -24.35 1.67
C THR A 107 11.34 -24.57 0.67
N PRO A 108 11.16 -25.80 0.15
CA PRO A 108 10.01 -26.10 -0.72
C PRO A 108 8.66 -25.78 -0.09
N SER A 109 8.48 -26.07 1.21
CA SER A 109 7.26 -25.76 1.95
C SER A 109 7.02 -24.25 2.11
N GLY A 110 8.08 -23.49 2.37
CA GLY A 110 8.00 -22.02 2.44
C GLY A 110 7.67 -21.41 1.08
N LYS A 111 8.24 -21.92 -0.01
CA LYS A 111 7.88 -21.49 -1.37
C LYS A 111 6.41 -21.80 -1.69
N ALA A 112 5.93 -22.99 -1.34
CA ALA A 112 4.52 -23.33 -1.53
C ALA A 112 3.59 -22.40 -0.75
N MET A 113 3.91 -22.12 0.51
CA MET A 113 3.14 -21.18 1.34
C MET A 113 3.15 -19.77 0.77
N TYR A 114 4.29 -19.32 0.26
CA TYR A 114 4.42 -18.06 -0.46
C TYR A 114 3.46 -17.98 -1.67
N GLN A 115 3.44 -19.03 -2.50
CA GLN A 115 2.55 -19.10 -3.65
C GLN A 115 1.06 -19.09 -3.25
N MET A 116 0.69 -19.77 -2.16
CA MET A 116 -0.66 -19.72 -1.62
C MET A 116 -1.07 -18.31 -1.18
N CYS A 117 -0.16 -17.53 -0.56
CA CYS A 117 -0.43 -16.14 -0.23
C CYS A 117 -0.79 -15.31 -1.48
N GLY A 118 -0.12 -15.54 -2.61
CA GLY A 118 -0.44 -14.92 -3.89
C GLY A 118 -1.87 -15.23 -4.36
N VAL A 119 -2.25 -16.50 -4.32
CA VAL A 119 -3.61 -16.94 -4.69
C VAL A 119 -4.68 -16.30 -3.80
N PHE A 120 -4.45 -16.26 -2.49
CA PHE A 120 -5.39 -15.60 -1.55
C PHE A 120 -5.54 -14.11 -1.81
N ALA A 121 -4.48 -13.43 -2.22
CA ALA A 121 -4.58 -12.01 -2.56
C ALA A 121 -5.34 -11.73 -3.85
N GLU A 122 -5.19 -12.59 -4.85
CA GLU A 122 -6.00 -12.49 -6.06
C GLU A 122 -7.48 -12.71 -5.75
N LEU A 123 -7.78 -13.69 -4.90
CA LEU A 123 -9.14 -13.94 -4.43
C LEU A 123 -9.71 -12.71 -3.70
N GLU A 124 -8.95 -12.13 -2.76
CA GLU A 124 -9.37 -10.91 -2.04
C GLU A 124 -9.65 -9.74 -2.99
N ARG A 125 -8.75 -9.49 -3.96
CA ARG A 125 -8.94 -8.45 -4.99
C ARG A 125 -10.21 -8.71 -5.81
N GLY A 126 -10.47 -9.96 -6.18
CA GLY A 126 -11.71 -10.38 -6.88
C GLY A 126 -12.96 -10.04 -6.07
N LEU A 127 -13.00 -10.44 -4.80
CA LEU A 127 -14.12 -10.18 -3.90
C LEU A 127 -14.34 -8.67 -3.64
N ILE A 128 -13.27 -7.87 -3.55
CA ILE A 128 -13.38 -6.42 -3.43
C ILE A 128 -14.00 -5.83 -4.70
N LYS A 129 -13.53 -6.24 -5.88
CA LYS A 129 -14.07 -5.78 -7.18
C LYS A 129 -15.56 -6.12 -7.32
N GLU A 130 -15.95 -7.34 -6.98
CA GLU A 130 -17.37 -7.76 -7.01
C GLU A 130 -18.22 -6.89 -6.08
N ARG A 131 -17.76 -6.66 -4.86
CA ARG A 131 -18.44 -5.82 -3.86
C ARG A 131 -18.61 -4.38 -4.34
N VAL A 132 -17.57 -3.80 -4.95
CA VAL A 132 -17.62 -2.47 -5.55
C VAL A 132 -18.61 -2.43 -6.72
N MET A 133 -18.58 -3.42 -7.63
CA MET A 133 -19.50 -3.49 -8.75
C MET A 133 -20.96 -3.63 -8.31
N ALA A 134 -21.23 -4.48 -7.33
CA ALA A 134 -22.56 -4.61 -6.73
C ALA A 134 -23.04 -3.30 -6.08
N GLY A 135 -22.12 -2.58 -5.38
CA GLY A 135 -22.40 -1.26 -4.81
C GLY A 135 -22.74 -0.21 -5.87
N LEU A 136 -21.99 -0.17 -6.97
CA LEU A 136 -22.24 0.72 -8.10
C LEU A 136 -23.58 0.42 -8.80
N GLN A 137 -23.90 -0.85 -9.00
CA GLN A 137 -25.19 -1.26 -9.57
C GLN A 137 -26.35 -0.84 -8.68
N ARG A 138 -26.23 -1.04 -7.36
CA ARG A 138 -27.24 -0.58 -6.39
C ARG A 138 -27.41 0.93 -6.40
N ALA A 139 -26.31 1.70 -6.45
CA ALA A 139 -26.35 3.14 -6.54
C ALA A 139 -27.04 3.62 -7.84
N LYS A 140 -26.75 2.97 -8.98
CA LYS A 140 -27.44 3.24 -10.25
C LYS A 140 -28.94 2.94 -10.16
N ALA A 141 -29.33 1.80 -9.58
CA ALA A 141 -30.74 1.42 -9.40
C ALA A 141 -31.49 2.41 -8.49
N GLN A 142 -30.78 3.03 -7.53
CA GLN A 142 -31.31 4.12 -6.68
C GLN A 142 -31.33 5.50 -7.38
N GLY A 143 -31.01 5.58 -8.67
CA GLY A 143 -30.95 6.83 -9.41
C GLY A 143 -29.76 7.74 -9.04
N LYS A 144 -28.80 7.28 -8.28
CA LYS A 144 -27.61 8.08 -7.91
C LYS A 144 -26.71 8.26 -9.11
N ARG A 145 -26.39 9.51 -9.41
CA ARG A 145 -25.43 9.82 -10.47
C ARG A 145 -24.02 9.45 -10.03
N LEU A 146 -23.37 8.60 -10.81
CA LEU A 146 -21.98 8.21 -10.60
C LEU A 146 -21.04 9.13 -11.36
N GLY A 147 -19.82 9.32 -10.84
CA GLY A 147 -18.77 10.13 -11.44
C GLY A 147 -18.67 11.52 -10.82
N ARG A 148 -17.89 12.39 -11.48
CA ARG A 148 -17.63 13.75 -10.99
C ARG A 148 -18.94 14.54 -10.96
N PRO A 149 -19.25 15.25 -9.85
CA PRO A 149 -20.41 16.13 -9.78
C PRO A 149 -20.43 17.14 -10.92
N PRO A 150 -21.61 17.47 -11.47
CA PRO A 150 -21.72 18.52 -12.48
C PRO A 150 -21.35 19.88 -11.88
N VAL A 151 -20.89 20.77 -12.74
CA VAL A 151 -20.69 22.17 -12.36
C VAL A 151 -22.05 22.76 -11.95
N PRO A 152 -22.16 23.47 -10.81
CA PRO A 152 -23.41 24.03 -10.34
C PRO A 152 -24.07 24.93 -11.41
N PRO A 153 -25.41 24.92 -11.56
CA PRO A 153 -26.12 25.72 -12.57
C PRO A 153 -25.75 27.20 -12.51
N ILE A 154 -25.60 27.77 -11.33
CA ILE A 154 -25.22 29.18 -11.11
C ILE A 154 -23.84 29.47 -11.75
N GLN A 155 -22.90 28.53 -11.66
CA GLN A 155 -21.59 28.71 -12.29
C GLN A 155 -21.68 28.59 -13.81
N VAL A 156 -22.56 27.73 -14.31
CA VAL A 156 -22.79 27.59 -15.77
C VAL A 156 -23.38 28.88 -16.33
N GLU A 157 -24.38 29.47 -15.67
CA GLU A 157 -24.96 30.76 -16.07
C GLU A 157 -23.92 31.89 -16.05
N LYS A 158 -23.09 31.93 -15.01
CA LYS A 158 -21.99 32.89 -14.93
C LYS A 158 -20.99 32.74 -16.05
N ILE A 159 -20.68 31.53 -16.46
CA ILE A 159 -19.79 31.25 -17.60
C ILE A 159 -20.44 31.81 -18.89
N LYS A 160 -21.72 31.53 -19.15
CA LYS A 160 -22.44 31.99 -20.31
C LYS A 160 -22.49 33.52 -20.35
N ARG A 161 -22.79 34.18 -19.24
CA ARG A 161 -22.79 35.62 -19.12
C ARG A 161 -21.42 36.24 -19.43
N LEU A 162 -20.35 35.72 -18.83
CA LEU A 162 -19.00 36.21 -19.11
C LEU A 162 -18.59 35.99 -20.57
N ARG A 163 -19.18 35.00 -21.21
CA ARG A 163 -18.96 34.74 -22.64
C ARG A 163 -19.68 35.78 -23.53
N THR A 164 -20.93 36.17 -23.19
CA THR A 164 -21.66 37.25 -23.89
C THR A 164 -21.01 38.63 -23.67
N GLU A 165 -20.34 38.83 -22.54
CA GLU A 165 -19.53 40.02 -22.25
C GLU A 165 -18.21 40.07 -23.09
N GLY A 166 -17.95 39.07 -23.96
CA GLY A 166 -16.79 39.01 -24.86
C GLY A 166 -15.51 38.45 -24.25
N LEU A 167 -15.52 37.90 -23.05
CA LEU A 167 -14.31 37.31 -22.45
C LEU A 167 -13.88 36.04 -23.19
N SER A 168 -12.57 35.87 -23.35
CA SER A 168 -12.01 34.63 -23.91
C SER A 168 -12.14 33.45 -22.95
N TYR A 169 -12.23 32.23 -23.49
CA TYR A 169 -12.30 31.00 -22.70
C TYR A 169 -11.19 30.88 -21.64
N ARG A 170 -9.96 31.31 -22.00
CA ARG A 170 -8.82 31.31 -21.09
C ARG A 170 -9.01 32.25 -19.89
N LYS A 171 -9.54 33.45 -20.13
CA LYS A 171 -9.83 34.45 -19.09
C LYS A 171 -10.95 33.99 -18.17
N ILE A 172 -12.01 33.38 -18.73
CA ILE A 172 -13.11 32.80 -17.96
C ILE A 172 -12.61 31.61 -17.12
N ALA A 173 -11.83 30.70 -17.69
CA ALA A 173 -11.24 29.57 -17.00
C ALA A 173 -10.43 30.00 -15.78
N LYS A 174 -9.54 30.98 -15.94
CA LYS A 174 -8.75 31.54 -14.84
C LYS A 174 -9.62 32.21 -13.76
N ARG A 175 -10.70 32.94 -14.16
CA ARG A 175 -11.60 33.64 -13.21
C ARG A 175 -12.50 32.71 -12.43
N MET A 176 -12.84 31.54 -12.99
CA MET A 176 -13.77 30.56 -12.40
C MET A 176 -13.07 29.36 -11.78
N ASP A 177 -11.74 29.32 -11.82
CA ASP A 177 -10.91 28.17 -11.39
C ASP A 177 -11.34 26.85 -12.05
N LEU A 178 -11.54 26.89 -13.37
CA LEU A 178 -11.97 25.75 -14.18
C LEU A 178 -11.00 25.53 -15.34
N SER A 179 -10.99 24.30 -15.87
CA SER A 179 -10.22 24.04 -17.10
C SER A 179 -10.86 24.74 -18.31
N VAL A 180 -10.03 25.16 -19.27
CA VAL A 180 -10.49 25.79 -20.52
C VAL A 180 -11.47 24.89 -21.28
N CYS A 181 -11.22 23.56 -21.31
CA CYS A 181 -12.12 22.59 -21.91
C CYS A 181 -13.50 22.55 -21.23
N THR A 182 -13.54 22.67 -19.89
CA THR A 182 -14.79 22.73 -19.14
C THR A 182 -15.57 23.98 -19.49
N VAL A 183 -14.91 25.15 -19.53
CA VAL A 183 -15.55 26.42 -19.90
C VAL A 183 -16.09 26.38 -21.32
N HIS A 184 -15.31 25.87 -22.28
CA HIS A 184 -15.76 25.71 -23.65
C HIS A 184 -17.03 24.86 -23.77
N ARG A 185 -17.02 23.67 -23.14
CA ARG A 185 -18.17 22.75 -23.16
C ARG A 185 -19.44 23.33 -22.51
N LEU A 186 -19.30 24.19 -21.47
CA LEU A 186 -20.42 24.75 -20.71
C LEU A 186 -20.91 26.08 -21.28
N SER A 187 -20.17 26.70 -22.16
CA SER A 187 -20.55 27.96 -22.84
C SER A 187 -21.21 27.77 -24.21
N ALA A 188 -21.13 26.56 -24.75
CA ALA A 188 -21.93 26.13 -25.90
C ALA A 188 -23.37 25.88 -25.45
#